data_584f3ad8a0b8f73cba569716ebbf7050
#
_entry.id   584f3ad8a0b8f73cba569716ebbf7050
#
_cell.length_a   1.000
_cell.length_b   1.000
_cell.length_c   1.000
_cell.angle_alpha   90.00
_cell.angle_beta   90.00
_cell.angle_gamma   90.00
#
_symmetry.space_group_name_H-M   'P 1'
#
loop_
_entity.id
_entity.type
_entity.pdbx_description
1 polymer ?
#
loop_
_entity_poly.entity_id
_entity_poly.type
_entity_poly.pdbx_seq_one_letter_code
_entity_poly.pdbx_strand_id
1 'polypeptide(L)'
;IIAFAPAIGPTISGIMVDTVNWHVMFYVIAGLVAVVVVAAAFLIEQHSPKTKGDAALDPLSVVLSTFGFGGMLYGFSVFGSNGIDLVSGITILVGCACIVWFFFRQLHLETPMLRVRILFNRNFLIATIIGMLVQASLLVAPVLMPIYVQDLLGYSATVSGLVIMPGAIIMGIMNPIAGRIFDKHGARAMGIVGMLLLAATTLG
;
A
#
# COMPACT_ATOMS: atom_id res chain seq x y z
N ILE A 1 8.16 10.85 8.67
CA ILE A 1 9.25 10.10 8.01
C ILE A 1 8.70 9.24 6.87
N ILE A 2 7.63 8.45 7.07
CA ILE A 2 7.06 7.53 6.05
C ILE A 2 6.61 8.28 4.78
N ALA A 3 6.18 9.53 4.89
CA ALA A 3 5.71 10.33 3.76
C ALA A 3 6.82 10.82 2.80
N PHE A 4 8.08 10.80 3.22
CA PHE A 4 9.21 11.20 2.36
C PHE A 4 9.55 10.14 1.29
N ALA A 5 9.30 8.88 1.57
CA ALA A 5 9.62 7.80 0.63
C ALA A 5 8.85 7.92 -0.71
N PRO A 6 7.53 8.14 -0.72
CA PRO A 6 6.79 8.40 -1.96
C PRO A 6 7.20 9.69 -2.68
N ALA A 7 7.74 10.67 -1.93
CA ALA A 7 8.21 11.93 -2.49
C ALA A 7 9.48 11.76 -3.33
N ILE A 8 10.43 11.02 -2.81
CA ILE A 8 11.77 10.89 -3.39
C ILE A 8 11.86 9.69 -4.34
N GLY A 9 11.08 8.64 -4.06
CA GLY A 9 11.12 7.38 -4.79
C GLY A 9 11.01 7.50 -6.31
N PRO A 10 9.96 8.11 -6.87
CA PRO A 10 9.78 8.23 -8.31
C PRO A 10 10.90 9.00 -9.00
N THR A 11 11.42 10.06 -8.37
CA THR A 11 12.50 10.87 -8.93
C THR A 11 13.82 10.09 -8.97
N ILE A 12 14.18 9.43 -7.86
CA ILE A 12 15.40 8.61 -7.80
C ILE A 12 15.30 7.44 -8.78
N SER A 13 14.15 6.74 -8.80
CA SER A 13 13.96 5.60 -9.72
C SER A 13 14.03 6.04 -11.18
N GLY A 14 13.43 7.18 -11.52
CA GLY A 14 13.50 7.74 -12.88
C GLY A 14 14.93 8.06 -13.30
N ILE A 15 15.70 8.75 -12.46
CA ILE A 15 17.13 9.04 -12.74
C ILE A 15 17.93 7.75 -12.89
N MET A 16 17.72 6.76 -12.01
CA MET A 16 18.46 5.50 -12.08
C MET A 16 18.14 4.69 -13.33
N VAL A 17 16.89 4.66 -13.76
CA VAL A 17 16.46 3.96 -14.98
C VAL A 17 17.10 4.59 -16.22
N ASP A 18 17.10 5.92 -16.29
CA ASP A 18 17.64 6.65 -17.46
C ASP A 18 19.17 6.66 -17.52
N THR A 19 19.87 6.65 -16.36
CA THR A 19 21.35 6.84 -16.33
C THR A 19 22.13 5.54 -16.26
N VAL A 20 21.59 4.51 -15.61
CA VAL A 20 22.37 3.27 -15.37
C VAL A 20 21.68 2.05 -15.97
N ASN A 21 20.66 1.55 -15.33
CA ASN A 21 19.81 0.42 -15.78
C ASN A 21 18.75 0.15 -14.71
N TRP A 22 17.58 -0.32 -15.13
CA TRP A 22 16.51 -0.72 -14.21
C TRP A 22 16.90 -1.83 -13.22
N HIS A 23 17.84 -2.72 -13.58
CA HIS A 23 18.34 -3.78 -12.68
C HIS A 23 19.07 -3.23 -11.45
N VAL A 24 19.79 -2.11 -11.60
CA VAL A 24 20.58 -1.50 -10.51
C VAL A 24 19.65 -1.02 -9.39
N MET A 25 18.43 -0.61 -9.70
CA MET A 25 17.43 -0.23 -8.71
C MET A 25 17.13 -1.39 -7.74
N PHE A 26 17.02 -2.62 -8.23
CA PHE A 26 16.80 -3.80 -7.38
C PHE A 26 18.01 -4.11 -6.49
N TYR A 27 19.23 -3.95 -7.00
CA TYR A 27 20.43 -4.14 -6.18
C TYR A 27 20.55 -3.10 -5.06
N VAL A 28 20.20 -1.84 -5.35
CA VAL A 28 20.19 -0.76 -4.33
C VAL A 28 19.13 -1.06 -3.27
N ILE A 29 17.91 -1.45 -3.66
CA ILE A 29 16.86 -1.82 -2.72
C ILE A 29 17.28 -3.04 -1.89
N ALA A 30 17.84 -4.07 -2.50
CA ALA A 30 18.33 -5.26 -1.80
C ALA A 30 19.43 -4.90 -0.80
N GLY A 31 20.36 -4.01 -1.17
CA GLY A 31 21.39 -3.51 -0.28
C GLY A 31 20.84 -2.73 0.92
N LEU A 32 19.88 -1.84 0.68
CA LEU A 32 19.19 -1.11 1.76
C LEU A 32 18.44 -2.06 2.70
N VAL A 33 17.72 -3.03 2.15
CA VAL A 33 17.02 -4.04 2.97
C VAL A 33 18.02 -4.85 3.80
N ALA A 34 19.15 -5.27 3.21
CA ALA A 34 20.19 -5.99 3.95
C ALA A 34 20.74 -5.15 5.12
N VAL A 35 21.01 -3.86 4.89
CA VAL A 35 21.46 -2.93 5.95
C VAL A 35 20.41 -2.82 7.05
N VAL A 36 19.13 -2.68 6.70
CA VAL A 36 18.02 -2.60 7.69
C VAL A 36 17.91 -3.90 8.47
N VAL A 37 18.02 -5.07 7.83
CA VAL A 37 17.95 -6.37 8.50
C VAL A 37 19.13 -6.53 9.48
N VAL A 38 20.35 -6.17 9.05
CA VAL A 38 21.54 -6.22 9.92
C VAL A 38 21.37 -5.24 11.09
N ALA A 39 20.96 -4.00 10.83
CA ALA A 39 20.71 -3.02 11.89
C ALA A 39 19.64 -3.51 12.87
N ALA A 40 18.55 -4.08 12.36
CA ALA A 40 17.49 -4.64 13.19
C ALA A 40 18.01 -5.79 14.08
N ALA A 41 18.84 -6.66 13.53
CA ALA A 41 19.41 -7.78 14.29
C ALA A 41 20.30 -7.33 15.46
N PHE A 42 20.98 -6.18 15.32
CA PHE A 42 21.86 -5.66 16.37
C PHE A 42 21.19 -4.63 17.29
N LEU A 43 20.22 -3.86 16.78
CA LEU A 43 19.62 -2.75 17.53
C LEU A 43 18.29 -3.11 18.21
N ILE A 44 17.59 -4.14 17.72
CA ILE A 44 16.33 -4.57 18.35
C ILE A 44 16.67 -5.52 19.49
N GLU A 45 16.75 -4.98 20.70
CA GLU A 45 16.73 -5.80 21.90
C GLU A 45 15.38 -6.52 22.02
N GLN A 46 15.45 -7.83 22.29
CA GLN A 46 14.24 -8.64 22.52
C GLN A 46 13.57 -8.26 23.83
N HIS A 47 12.94 -7.10 23.88
CA HIS A 47 12.03 -6.70 24.98
C HIS A 47 10.61 -7.26 24.75
N SER A 48 10.51 -8.44 24.13
CA SER A 48 9.22 -9.12 24.13
C SER A 48 8.96 -9.62 25.56
N PRO A 49 8.03 -9.06 26.32
CA PRO A 49 7.54 -9.76 27.48
C PRO A 49 7.07 -11.12 26.93
N LYS A 50 7.62 -12.21 27.49
CA LYS A 50 7.11 -13.55 27.25
C LYS A 50 5.68 -13.56 27.77
N THR A 51 4.76 -13.00 27.02
CA THR A 51 3.34 -13.21 27.22
C THR A 51 3.17 -14.70 26.94
N LYS A 52 3.07 -15.50 28.01
CA LYS A 52 2.60 -16.86 27.98
C LYS A 52 1.13 -16.84 27.49
N GLY A 53 0.95 -16.57 26.25
CA GLY A 53 -0.26 -16.79 25.52
C GLY A 53 0.17 -17.53 24.28
N ASP A 54 -0.29 -18.74 24.14
CA ASP A 54 -0.13 -19.57 22.96
C ASP A 54 -0.79 -18.87 21.76
N ALA A 55 -0.14 -17.82 21.26
CA ALA A 55 -0.40 -17.33 19.92
C ALA A 55 0.26 -18.34 18.97
N ALA A 56 -0.28 -19.55 18.95
CA ALA A 56 0.10 -20.53 17.94
C ALA A 56 -0.23 -19.91 16.59
N LEU A 57 0.81 -19.63 15.81
CA LEU A 57 0.64 -19.26 14.42
C LEU A 57 -0.22 -20.34 13.77
N ASP A 58 -1.38 -19.98 13.27
CA ASP A 58 -2.23 -20.91 12.53
C ASP A 58 -1.70 -21.05 11.09
N PRO A 59 -0.96 -22.13 10.77
CA PRO A 59 -0.32 -22.27 9.46
C PRO A 59 -1.34 -22.29 8.32
N LEU A 60 -2.55 -22.79 8.57
CA LEU A 60 -3.60 -22.82 7.58
C LEU A 60 -4.10 -21.42 7.25
N SER A 61 -4.23 -20.54 8.24
CA SER A 61 -4.58 -19.13 8.00
C SER A 61 -3.51 -18.39 7.21
N VAL A 62 -2.22 -18.69 7.45
CA VAL A 62 -1.10 -18.13 6.67
C VAL A 62 -1.18 -18.60 5.22
N VAL A 63 -1.39 -19.89 4.98
CA VAL A 63 -1.53 -20.45 3.63
C VAL A 63 -2.72 -19.83 2.91
N LEU A 64 -3.89 -19.80 3.55
CA LEU A 64 -5.12 -19.22 2.97
C LEU A 64 -4.97 -17.74 2.64
N SER A 65 -4.32 -16.95 3.50
CA SER A 65 -4.08 -15.54 3.21
C SER A 65 -3.07 -15.35 2.07
N THR A 66 -2.01 -16.15 2.03
CA THR A 66 -0.99 -16.07 0.97
C THR A 66 -1.58 -16.41 -0.40
N PHE A 67 -2.27 -17.54 -0.51
CA PHE A 67 -2.90 -17.95 -1.78
C PHE A 67 -4.13 -17.08 -2.11
N GLY A 68 -4.85 -16.60 -1.10
CA GLY A 68 -5.99 -15.72 -1.29
C GLY A 68 -5.59 -14.36 -1.86
N PHE A 69 -4.78 -13.61 -1.15
CA PHE A 69 -4.33 -12.29 -1.61
C PHE A 69 -3.37 -12.39 -2.79
N GLY A 70 -2.42 -13.35 -2.76
CA GLY A 70 -1.50 -13.58 -3.87
C GLY A 70 -2.21 -13.99 -5.16
N GLY A 71 -3.18 -14.90 -5.06
CA GLY A 71 -4.00 -15.35 -6.18
C GLY A 71 -4.84 -14.21 -6.77
N MET A 72 -5.46 -13.37 -5.93
CA MET A 72 -6.18 -12.19 -6.41
C MET A 72 -5.26 -11.19 -7.11
N LEU A 73 -4.14 -10.82 -6.48
CA LEU A 73 -3.19 -9.87 -7.07
C LEU A 73 -2.64 -10.37 -8.41
N TYR A 74 -2.24 -11.63 -8.47
CA TYR A 74 -1.78 -12.25 -9.72
C TYR A 74 -2.89 -12.30 -10.78
N GLY A 75 -4.10 -12.72 -10.39
CA GLY A 75 -5.23 -12.80 -11.29
C GLY A 75 -5.62 -11.43 -11.88
N PHE A 76 -5.66 -10.37 -11.07
CA PHE A 76 -5.90 -9.01 -11.55
C PHE A 76 -4.75 -8.48 -12.42
N SER A 77 -3.51 -8.84 -12.12
CA SER A 77 -2.36 -8.47 -12.95
C SER A 77 -2.43 -9.10 -14.33
N VAL A 78 -2.74 -10.41 -14.43
CA VAL A 78 -2.94 -11.10 -15.71
C VAL A 78 -4.14 -10.56 -16.47
N PHE A 79 -5.24 -10.26 -15.76
CA PHE A 79 -6.42 -9.61 -16.33
C PHE A 79 -6.09 -8.25 -16.96
N GLY A 80 -5.27 -7.43 -16.29
CA GLY A 80 -4.84 -6.13 -16.78
C GLY A 80 -3.95 -6.20 -18.03
N SER A 81 -3.14 -7.27 -18.18
CA SER A 81 -2.22 -7.42 -19.30
C SER A 81 -2.81 -8.17 -20.49
N ASN A 82 -3.57 -9.23 -20.26
CA ASN A 82 -4.05 -10.15 -21.31
C ASN A 82 -5.57 -10.08 -21.54
N GLY A 83 -6.29 -9.29 -20.72
CA GLY A 83 -7.75 -9.26 -20.74
C GLY A 83 -8.38 -10.46 -20.01
N ILE A 84 -9.63 -10.78 -20.39
CA ILE A 84 -10.36 -11.90 -19.80
C ILE A 84 -9.82 -13.20 -20.35
N ASP A 85 -8.96 -13.86 -19.59
CA ASP A 85 -8.44 -15.19 -19.92
C ASP A 85 -8.86 -16.21 -18.85
N LEU A 86 -8.86 -17.49 -19.22
CA LEU A 86 -9.21 -18.60 -18.33
C LEU A 86 -8.32 -18.60 -17.08
N VAL A 87 -7.03 -18.28 -17.24
CA VAL A 87 -6.05 -18.23 -16.15
C VAL A 87 -6.40 -17.12 -15.16
N SER A 88 -6.70 -15.90 -15.63
CA SER A 88 -7.11 -14.77 -14.78
C SER A 88 -8.40 -15.08 -14.03
N GLY A 89 -9.39 -15.68 -14.72
CA GLY A 89 -10.67 -16.07 -14.12
C GLY A 89 -10.50 -17.10 -13.00
N ILE A 90 -9.77 -18.18 -13.24
CA ILE A 90 -9.53 -19.24 -12.24
C ILE A 90 -8.74 -18.69 -11.05
N THR A 91 -7.68 -17.93 -11.26
CA THR A 91 -6.84 -17.42 -10.18
C THR A 91 -7.59 -16.42 -9.29
N ILE A 92 -8.42 -15.54 -9.86
CA ILE A 92 -9.29 -14.63 -9.10
C ILE A 92 -10.33 -15.44 -8.30
N LEU A 93 -10.96 -16.44 -8.90
CA LEU A 93 -12.00 -17.25 -8.27
C LEU A 93 -11.42 -18.05 -7.10
N VAL A 94 -10.28 -18.71 -7.28
CA VAL A 94 -9.57 -19.44 -6.23
C VAL A 94 -9.08 -18.48 -5.14
N GLY A 95 -8.53 -17.33 -5.51
CA GLY A 95 -8.11 -16.29 -4.57
C GLY A 95 -9.28 -15.80 -3.70
N CYS A 96 -10.42 -15.48 -4.32
CA CYS A 96 -11.64 -15.10 -3.60
C CYS A 96 -12.12 -16.21 -2.65
N ALA A 97 -12.15 -17.45 -3.11
CA ALA A 97 -12.57 -18.59 -2.27
C ALA A 97 -11.65 -18.77 -1.04
N CYS A 98 -10.33 -18.66 -1.24
CA CYS A 98 -9.36 -18.70 -0.15
C CYS A 98 -9.54 -17.55 0.84
N ILE A 99 -9.80 -16.31 0.37
CA ILE A 99 -10.04 -15.15 1.23
C ILE A 99 -11.33 -15.34 2.03
N VAL A 100 -12.40 -15.76 1.39
CA VAL A 100 -13.68 -16.02 2.06
C VAL A 100 -13.50 -17.09 3.14
N TRP A 101 -12.81 -18.17 2.81
CA TRP A 101 -12.52 -19.23 3.79
C TRP A 101 -11.63 -18.72 4.93
N PHE A 102 -10.60 -17.91 4.63
CA PHE A 102 -9.78 -17.24 5.63
C PHE A 102 -10.63 -16.38 6.58
N PHE A 103 -11.54 -15.55 6.07
CA PHE A 103 -12.44 -14.74 6.90
C PHE A 103 -13.33 -15.59 7.79
N PHE A 104 -13.97 -16.62 7.25
CA PHE A 104 -14.80 -17.52 8.05
C PHE A 104 -13.99 -18.21 9.15
N ARG A 105 -12.78 -18.65 8.83
CA ARG A 105 -11.89 -19.27 9.81
C ARG A 105 -11.50 -18.29 10.92
N GLN A 106 -11.12 -17.04 10.59
CA GLN A 106 -10.78 -16.03 11.59
C GLN A 106 -11.95 -15.67 12.51
N LEU A 107 -13.19 -15.81 12.05
CA LEU A 107 -14.38 -15.58 12.89
C LEU A 107 -14.62 -16.69 13.92
N HIS A 108 -14.17 -17.93 13.65
CA HIS A 108 -14.43 -19.11 14.47
C HIS A 108 -13.24 -19.50 15.37
N LEU A 109 -12.05 -18.96 15.13
CA LEU A 109 -10.87 -19.22 15.96
C LEU A 109 -10.99 -18.51 17.32
N GLU A 110 -10.62 -19.21 18.39
CA GLU A 110 -10.58 -18.64 19.76
C GLU A 110 -9.47 -17.56 19.88
N THR A 111 -8.33 -17.79 19.22
CA THR A 111 -7.21 -16.85 19.14
C THR A 111 -6.95 -16.47 17.69
N PRO A 112 -7.77 -15.59 17.08
CA PRO A 112 -7.62 -15.24 15.69
C PRO A 112 -6.37 -14.37 15.47
N MET A 113 -5.63 -14.59 14.37
CA MET A 113 -4.52 -13.73 13.95
C MET A 113 -5.01 -12.32 13.63
N LEU A 114 -6.20 -12.19 13.05
CA LEU A 114 -6.87 -10.93 12.75
C LEU A 114 -8.26 -10.92 13.38
N ARG A 115 -8.53 -9.91 14.21
CA ARG A 115 -9.87 -9.72 14.81
C ARG A 115 -10.84 -9.15 13.77
N VAL A 116 -11.20 -9.94 12.76
CA VAL A 116 -12.12 -9.52 11.68
C VAL A 116 -13.50 -9.09 12.18
N ARG A 117 -13.90 -9.47 13.40
CA ARG A 117 -15.15 -9.01 14.04
C ARG A 117 -15.25 -7.48 14.12
N ILE A 118 -14.13 -6.76 14.14
CA ILE A 118 -14.13 -5.28 14.19
C ILE A 118 -14.74 -4.68 12.92
N LEU A 119 -14.68 -5.39 11.77
CA LEU A 119 -15.30 -4.97 10.51
C LEU A 119 -16.84 -4.93 10.58
N PHE A 120 -17.46 -5.66 11.51
CA PHE A 120 -18.91 -5.60 11.73
C PHE A 120 -19.34 -4.35 12.52
N ASN A 121 -18.39 -3.61 13.10
CA ASN A 121 -18.70 -2.31 13.69
C ASN A 121 -18.91 -1.29 12.55
N ARG A 122 -20.12 -0.73 12.50
CA ARG A 122 -20.53 0.20 11.44
C ARG A 122 -19.55 1.38 11.28
N ASN A 123 -19.10 1.95 12.37
CA ASN A 123 -18.18 3.10 12.32
C ASN A 123 -16.82 2.70 11.76
N PHE A 124 -16.33 1.51 12.13
CA PHE A 124 -15.08 0.99 11.62
C PHE A 124 -15.18 0.63 10.13
N LEU A 125 -16.28 0.00 9.72
CA LEU A 125 -16.53 -0.35 8.32
C LEU A 125 -16.55 0.90 7.42
N ILE A 126 -17.29 1.94 7.84
CA ILE A 126 -17.36 3.21 7.10
C ILE A 126 -15.98 3.85 7.01
N ALA A 127 -15.23 3.92 8.11
CA ALA A 127 -13.87 4.46 8.11
C ALA A 127 -12.92 3.67 7.19
N THR A 128 -13.05 2.34 7.17
CA THR A 128 -12.25 1.48 6.29
C THR A 128 -12.59 1.72 4.81
N ILE A 129 -13.87 1.81 4.46
CA ILE A 129 -14.29 2.09 3.07
C ILE A 129 -13.78 3.47 2.62
N ILE A 130 -13.94 4.49 3.45
CA ILE A 130 -13.42 5.83 3.16
C ILE A 130 -11.90 5.77 2.97
N GLY A 131 -11.18 5.10 3.87
CA GLY A 131 -9.73 4.92 3.77
C GLY A 131 -9.30 4.22 2.48
N MET A 132 -10.03 3.20 2.05
CA MET A 132 -9.78 2.51 0.77
C MET A 132 -9.97 3.43 -0.43
N LEU A 133 -11.04 4.23 -0.44
CA LEU A 133 -11.32 5.18 -1.54
C LEU A 133 -10.25 6.28 -1.60
N VAL A 134 -9.86 6.83 -0.45
CA VAL A 134 -8.78 7.83 -0.38
C VAL A 134 -7.47 7.23 -0.86
N GLN A 135 -7.12 6.03 -0.42
CA GLN A 135 -5.89 5.36 -0.84
C GLN A 135 -5.87 5.05 -2.35
N ALA A 136 -7.00 4.60 -2.89
CA ALA A 136 -7.15 4.40 -4.33
C ALA A 136 -6.93 5.70 -5.11
N SER A 137 -7.52 6.81 -4.66
CA SER A 137 -7.35 8.15 -5.28
C SER A 137 -5.89 8.62 -5.23
N LEU A 138 -5.18 8.38 -4.12
CA LEU A 138 -3.77 8.75 -3.98
C LEU A 138 -2.84 7.97 -4.90
N LEU A 139 -3.22 6.75 -5.30
CA LEU A 139 -2.42 5.92 -6.20
C LEU A 139 -2.60 6.29 -7.68
N VAL A 140 -3.66 7.01 -8.04
CA VAL A 140 -3.95 7.38 -9.44
C VAL A 140 -2.81 8.20 -10.05
N ALA A 141 -2.38 9.26 -9.40
CA ALA A 141 -1.36 10.16 -9.94
C ALA A 141 0.03 9.47 -10.10
N PRO A 142 0.58 8.75 -9.12
CA PRO A 142 1.85 8.03 -9.29
C PRO A 142 1.83 6.93 -10.34
N VAL A 143 0.66 6.39 -10.69
CA VAL A 143 0.52 5.33 -11.71
C VAL A 143 0.27 5.94 -13.09
N LEU A 144 -0.68 6.86 -13.21
CA LEU A 144 -1.08 7.41 -14.52
C LEU A 144 -0.09 8.45 -15.06
N MET A 145 0.53 9.27 -14.21
CA MET A 145 1.47 10.30 -14.66
C MET A 145 2.69 9.73 -15.38
N PRO A 146 3.37 8.69 -14.90
CA PRO A 146 4.47 8.08 -15.65
C PRO A 146 4.02 7.55 -17.02
N ILE A 147 2.88 6.86 -17.09
CA ILE A 147 2.35 6.33 -18.35
C ILE A 147 2.08 7.48 -19.32
N TYR A 148 1.42 8.54 -18.86
CA TYR A 148 1.12 9.70 -19.70
C TYR A 148 2.38 10.40 -20.20
N VAL A 149 3.34 10.64 -19.32
CA VAL A 149 4.57 11.40 -19.65
C VAL A 149 5.52 10.57 -20.53
N GLN A 150 5.65 9.27 -20.27
CA GLN A 150 6.58 8.42 -21.00
C GLN A 150 5.96 7.84 -22.28
N ASP A 151 4.77 7.28 -22.22
CA ASP A 151 4.18 6.56 -23.35
C ASP A 151 3.46 7.49 -24.35
N LEU A 152 2.78 8.55 -23.86
CA LEU A 152 2.06 9.48 -24.73
C LEU A 152 2.92 10.68 -25.17
N LEU A 153 3.71 11.27 -24.26
CA LEU A 153 4.51 12.44 -24.56
C LEU A 153 5.96 12.09 -24.98
N GLY A 154 6.41 10.85 -24.80
CA GLY A 154 7.76 10.41 -25.19
C GLY A 154 8.91 10.98 -24.36
N TYR A 155 8.63 11.52 -23.18
CA TYR A 155 9.66 12.02 -22.29
C TYR A 155 10.34 10.91 -21.49
N SER A 156 11.50 11.19 -20.91
CA SER A 156 12.25 10.24 -20.10
C SER A 156 11.59 9.95 -18.74
N ALA A 157 12.02 8.83 -18.12
CA ALA A 157 11.56 8.45 -16.79
C ALA A 157 11.95 9.51 -15.73
N THR A 158 13.09 10.17 -15.90
CA THR A 158 13.51 11.28 -15.03
C THR A 158 12.51 12.44 -15.06
N VAL A 159 12.06 12.85 -16.25
CA VAL A 159 11.06 13.93 -16.39
C VAL A 159 9.76 13.54 -15.71
N SER A 160 9.31 12.30 -15.89
CA SER A 160 8.12 11.76 -15.22
C SER A 160 8.23 11.84 -13.69
N GLY A 161 9.39 11.45 -13.13
CA GLY A 161 9.66 11.58 -11.70
C GLY A 161 9.66 13.03 -11.20
N LEU A 162 10.22 13.96 -11.98
CA LEU A 162 10.26 15.38 -11.64
C LEU A 162 8.88 16.03 -11.66
N VAL A 163 7.98 15.59 -12.54
CA VAL A 163 6.58 16.09 -12.57
C VAL A 163 5.82 15.72 -11.30
N ILE A 164 6.08 14.55 -10.74
CA ILE A 164 5.41 14.07 -9.50
C ILE A 164 6.05 14.71 -8.24
N MET A 165 7.32 15.07 -8.31
CA MET A 165 8.12 15.53 -7.17
C MET A 165 7.49 16.70 -6.38
N PRO A 166 6.97 17.78 -7.00
CA PRO A 166 6.38 18.90 -6.26
C PRO A 166 5.20 18.47 -5.38
N GLY A 167 4.30 17.63 -5.90
CA GLY A 167 3.17 17.09 -5.14
C GLY A 167 3.62 16.26 -3.94
N ALA A 168 4.65 15.45 -4.15
CA ALA A 168 5.20 14.61 -3.11
C ALA A 168 5.93 15.41 -2.01
N ILE A 169 6.63 16.51 -2.36
CA ILE A 169 7.24 17.44 -1.38
C ILE A 169 6.15 18.10 -0.54
N ILE A 170 5.09 18.61 -1.19
CA ILE A 170 3.95 19.21 -0.49
C ILE A 170 3.33 18.19 0.49
N MET A 171 3.11 16.96 0.05
CA MET A 171 2.61 15.88 0.89
C MET A 171 3.52 15.62 2.10
N GLY A 172 4.84 15.61 1.92
CA GLY A 172 5.82 15.43 2.98
C GLY A 172 5.75 16.53 4.05
N ILE A 173 5.60 17.80 3.62
CA ILE A 173 5.49 18.96 4.51
C ILE A 173 4.12 19.01 5.18
N MET A 174 3.05 18.69 4.45
CA MET A 174 1.69 18.78 4.98
C MET A 174 1.36 17.68 6.00
N ASN A 175 1.99 16.50 5.95
CA ASN A 175 1.72 15.43 6.90
C ASN A 175 1.95 15.82 8.37
N PRO A 176 3.11 16.42 8.77
CA PRO A 176 3.29 16.90 10.16
C PRO A 176 2.32 18.02 10.52
N ILE A 177 2.00 18.90 9.59
CA ILE A 177 1.06 20.01 9.80
C ILE A 177 -0.35 19.45 10.02
N ALA A 178 -0.78 18.52 9.16
CA ALA A 178 -2.05 17.83 9.31
C ALA A 178 -2.18 17.10 10.65
N GLY A 179 -1.11 16.44 11.13
CA GLY A 179 -1.08 15.83 12.44
C GLY A 179 -1.37 16.83 13.55
N ARG A 180 -0.71 17.99 13.55
CA ARG A 180 -0.94 19.05 14.56
C ARG A 180 -2.35 19.64 14.49
N ILE A 181 -2.90 19.81 13.28
CA ILE A 181 -4.26 20.31 13.10
C ILE A 181 -5.27 19.26 13.58
N PHE A 182 -5.01 17.97 13.31
CA PHE A 182 -5.81 16.86 13.81
C PHE A 182 -5.89 16.83 15.32
N ASP A 183 -4.75 16.99 16.00
CA ASP A 183 -4.69 17.01 17.47
C ASP A 183 -5.50 18.20 18.07
N LYS A 184 -5.58 19.34 17.34
CA LYS A 184 -6.28 20.54 17.81
C LYS A 184 -7.77 20.55 17.45
N HIS A 185 -8.17 20.11 16.28
CA HIS A 185 -9.54 20.26 15.74
C HIS A 185 -10.30 18.93 15.62
N GLY A 186 -9.62 17.80 15.83
CA GLY A 186 -10.19 16.47 15.80
C GLY A 186 -10.39 15.89 14.38
N ALA A 187 -10.73 14.60 14.34
CA ALA A 187 -10.84 13.82 13.12
C ALA A 187 -11.92 14.32 12.15
N ARG A 188 -13.04 14.80 12.68
CA ARG A 188 -14.21 15.17 11.86
C ARG A 188 -13.96 16.38 10.97
N ALA A 189 -13.35 17.44 11.52
CA ALA A 189 -13.04 18.66 10.77
C ALA A 189 -12.01 18.36 9.66
N MET A 190 -10.94 17.64 10.00
CA MET A 190 -9.90 17.24 9.05
C MET A 190 -10.44 16.34 7.94
N GLY A 191 -11.30 15.37 8.28
CA GLY A 191 -11.93 14.49 7.30
C GLY A 191 -12.77 15.25 6.28
N ILE A 192 -13.62 16.19 6.74
CA ILE A 192 -14.47 16.98 5.86
C ILE A 192 -13.62 17.87 4.93
N VAL A 193 -12.66 18.61 5.48
CA VAL A 193 -11.77 19.49 4.69
C VAL A 193 -10.96 18.70 3.67
N GLY A 194 -10.36 17.56 4.09
CA GLY A 194 -9.59 16.70 3.19
C GLY A 194 -10.43 16.13 2.05
N MET A 195 -11.64 15.65 2.34
CA MET A 195 -12.54 15.12 1.32
C MET A 195 -13.05 16.20 0.34
N LEU A 196 -13.33 17.41 0.82
CA LEU A 196 -13.71 18.55 -0.03
C LEU A 196 -12.58 18.96 -0.96
N LEU A 197 -11.34 19.03 -0.45
CA LEU A 197 -10.15 19.32 -1.26
C LEU A 197 -9.90 18.23 -2.30
N LEU A 198 -10.02 16.96 -1.91
CA LEU A 198 -9.88 15.84 -2.83
C LEU A 198 -10.93 15.90 -3.95
N ALA A 199 -12.20 16.14 -3.60
CA ALA A 199 -13.28 16.29 -4.58
C ALA A 199 -13.04 17.47 -5.53
N ALA A 200 -12.60 18.61 -5.02
CA ALA A 200 -12.32 19.79 -5.84
C ALA A 200 -11.16 19.54 -6.82
N THR A 201 -10.11 18.85 -6.41
CA THR A 201 -8.95 18.56 -7.27
C THR A 201 -9.19 17.43 -8.28
N THR A 202 -10.18 16.57 -8.05
CA THR A 202 -10.52 15.50 -9.01
C THR A 202 -11.55 15.92 -10.06
N LEU A 203 -12.29 17.01 -9.82
CA LEU A 203 -13.30 17.54 -10.73
C LEU A 203 -12.79 18.70 -11.60
N GLY A 204 -11.64 19.31 -11.30
CA GLY A 204 -10.99 20.39 -12.05
C GLY A 204 -9.83 19.91 -12.86
#